data_047de70cbad0c47687dd01332d6395a2
#
_entry.id   047de70cbad0c47687dd01332d6395a2
#
_cell.length_a   1.000
_cell.length_b   1.000
_cell.length_c   1.000
_cell.angle_alpha   90.00
_cell.angle_beta   90.00
_cell.angle_gamma   90.00
#
_symmetry.space_group_name_H-M   'P 1'
#
loop_
_entity.id
_entity.type
_entity.pdbx_description
1 polymer ?
#
loop_
_entity_poly.entity_id
_entity_poly.type
_entity_poly.pdbx_seq_one_letter_code
_entity_poly.pdbx_strand_id
1 'polypeptide(L)'
;MKKADHIHLRCPGNMGLLGCIMQLFFPSKIKTAKYAGNWDPKSKQPLSYKLQKWILSNTFLTKNMQVLVYGDWNTKSKNIKPFFTASYTESEIFEIENKPLSQPLKFLFVGTLSHGKQPIYSVKLVHEVLKNYPDATLELIGEGIERESIRKYIVENKLEKNIFLLGNLNKEELKLKYQQSHFLILPSKSEGWPKVIAEAMIWKCLPISTPVSCVSNMLDNGNRGLILSLNLVFDAKMIFNLISNQENYFEMNTKAFNWSKQFTTNFFESEIKLLLQKN
;
A
#
# COMPACT_ATOMS: atom_id res chain seq x y z
N MET A 1 3.84 -20.42 25.20
CA MET A 1 5.23 -20.25 24.76
C MET A 1 6.15 -21.39 25.19
N LYS A 2 6.08 -21.91 26.46
CA LYS A 2 6.99 -22.99 26.95
C LYS A 2 6.98 -24.26 26.08
N LYS A 3 5.80 -24.72 25.64
CA LYS A 3 5.61 -25.92 24.80
C LYS A 3 5.72 -25.65 23.27
N ALA A 4 5.90 -24.43 22.86
CA ALA A 4 5.96 -24.09 21.44
C ALA A 4 7.39 -24.31 20.89
N ASP A 5 7.50 -24.86 19.69
CA ASP A 5 8.78 -24.99 18.98
C ASP A 5 9.21 -23.67 18.37
N HIS A 6 8.25 -22.88 17.89
CA HIS A 6 8.44 -21.55 17.31
C HIS A 6 7.45 -20.54 17.91
N ILE A 7 7.89 -19.31 18.16
CA ILE A 7 7.04 -18.22 18.66
C ILE A 7 6.90 -17.18 17.56
N HIS A 8 5.67 -16.97 17.10
CA HIS A 8 5.35 -15.90 16.15
C HIS A 8 4.55 -14.79 16.83
N LEU A 9 5.00 -13.54 16.69
CA LEU A 9 4.32 -12.36 17.21
C LEU A 9 3.74 -11.53 16.06
N ARG A 10 2.49 -11.10 16.21
CA ARG A 10 1.90 -10.10 15.34
C ARG A 10 1.82 -8.77 16.08
N CYS A 11 2.58 -7.80 15.59
CA CYS A 11 2.70 -6.44 16.12
C CYS A 11 2.30 -5.41 15.04
N PRO A 12 1.95 -4.16 15.41
CA PRO A 12 1.73 -3.69 16.76
C PRO A 12 0.33 -4.04 17.26
N GLY A 13 0.10 -3.91 18.57
CA GLY A 13 -1.19 -4.13 19.21
C GLY A 13 -1.03 -4.53 20.67
N ASN A 14 -2.11 -4.59 21.44
CA ASN A 14 -2.06 -4.92 22.87
C ASN A 14 -1.54 -6.35 23.10
N MET A 15 -2.03 -7.32 22.32
CA MET A 15 -1.51 -8.69 22.38
C MET A 15 -0.08 -8.80 21.88
N GLY A 16 0.28 -7.99 20.87
CA GLY A 16 1.67 -7.85 20.38
C GLY A 16 2.60 -7.32 21.47
N LEU A 17 2.18 -6.33 22.24
CA LEU A 17 2.96 -5.79 23.37
C LEU A 17 3.18 -6.85 24.45
N LEU A 18 2.11 -7.55 24.85
CA LEU A 18 2.22 -8.65 25.81
C LEU A 18 3.18 -9.73 25.28
N GLY A 19 3.07 -10.10 24.00
CA GLY A 19 3.97 -11.03 23.34
C GLY A 19 5.42 -10.56 23.35
N CYS A 20 5.68 -9.27 23.07
CA CYS A 20 7.01 -8.66 23.14
C CYS A 20 7.64 -8.76 24.53
N ILE A 21 6.86 -8.60 25.60
CA ILE A 21 7.35 -8.74 26.98
C ILE A 21 7.57 -10.22 27.32
N MET A 22 6.59 -11.06 27.05
CA MET A 22 6.64 -12.47 27.43
C MET A 22 7.74 -13.26 26.71
N GLN A 23 8.09 -12.90 25.48
CA GLN A 23 9.16 -13.57 24.73
C GLN A 23 10.55 -13.40 25.37
N LEU A 24 10.75 -12.39 26.23
CA LEU A 24 12.01 -12.15 26.95
C LEU A 24 12.39 -13.34 27.85
N PHE A 25 11.39 -14.05 28.39
CA PHE A 25 11.57 -15.24 29.23
C PHE A 25 11.89 -16.51 28.44
N PHE A 26 11.96 -16.44 27.11
CA PHE A 26 12.23 -17.58 26.23
C PHE A 26 13.39 -17.27 25.25
N PRO A 27 14.60 -16.94 25.75
CA PRO A 27 15.70 -16.49 24.89
C PRO A 27 16.23 -17.58 23.95
N SER A 28 16.09 -18.86 24.30
CA SER A 28 16.53 -20.01 23.49
C SER A 28 15.56 -20.39 22.38
N LYS A 29 14.31 -19.93 22.42
CA LYS A 29 13.32 -20.26 21.40
C LYS A 29 13.55 -19.48 20.12
N ILE A 30 13.32 -20.14 18.98
CA ILE A 30 13.29 -19.49 17.65
C ILE A 30 12.03 -18.64 17.58
N LYS A 31 12.19 -17.41 17.11
CA LYS A 31 11.11 -16.44 17.12
C LYS A 31 11.06 -15.62 15.84
N THR A 32 9.85 -15.28 15.43
CA THR A 32 9.59 -14.27 14.41
C THR A 32 8.58 -13.25 14.92
N ALA A 33 8.71 -12.02 14.49
CA ALA A 33 7.69 -11.00 14.71
C ALA A 33 7.35 -10.33 13.39
N LYS A 34 6.05 -10.24 13.05
CA LYS A 34 5.58 -9.42 11.94
C LYS A 34 5.03 -8.10 12.48
N TYR A 35 5.74 -7.00 12.20
CA TYR A 35 5.25 -5.67 12.53
C TYR A 35 4.42 -5.14 11.36
N ALA A 36 3.11 -5.36 11.42
CA ALA A 36 2.17 -5.04 10.35
C ALA A 36 1.74 -3.55 10.30
N GLY A 37 2.33 -2.70 11.14
CA GLY A 37 2.10 -1.26 11.16
C GLY A 37 3.19 -0.47 10.42
N ASN A 38 3.07 0.85 10.49
CA ASN A 38 4.07 1.75 9.94
C ASN A 38 5.38 1.67 10.75
N TRP A 39 6.48 1.24 10.11
CA TRP A 39 7.80 1.17 10.75
C TRP A 39 8.61 2.46 10.61
N ASP A 40 8.15 3.44 9.82
CA ASP A 40 8.84 4.71 9.62
C ASP A 40 9.24 5.34 10.97
N PRO A 41 10.53 5.64 11.20
CA PRO A 41 10.99 6.32 12.41
C PRO A 41 10.34 7.70 12.64
N LYS A 42 9.95 8.37 11.55
CA LYS A 42 9.32 9.70 11.59
C LYS A 42 7.81 9.63 11.87
N SER A 43 7.21 8.44 11.84
CA SER A 43 5.76 8.29 12.04
C SER A 43 5.34 8.60 13.48
N LYS A 44 4.27 9.38 13.62
CA LYS A 44 3.62 9.60 14.93
C LYS A 44 2.87 8.33 15.32
N GLN A 45 3.29 7.68 16.41
CA GLN A 45 2.69 6.44 16.90
C GLN A 45 2.45 6.49 18.40
N PRO A 46 1.45 5.72 18.92
CA PRO A 46 1.22 5.53 20.35
C PRO A 46 2.48 5.06 21.08
N LEU A 47 2.62 5.42 22.36
CA LEU A 47 3.77 5.00 23.18
C LEU A 47 3.94 3.48 23.23
N SER A 48 2.82 2.72 23.32
CA SER A 48 2.85 1.26 23.30
C SER A 48 3.46 0.69 22.02
N TYR A 49 3.25 1.34 20.86
CA TYR A 49 3.85 0.92 19.58
C TYR A 49 5.34 1.28 19.51
N LYS A 50 5.71 2.45 20.04
CA LYS A 50 7.14 2.84 20.16
C LYS A 50 7.89 1.88 21.05
N LEU A 51 7.30 1.45 22.18
CA LEU A 51 7.88 0.46 23.07
C LEU A 51 8.07 -0.89 22.38
N GLN A 52 7.06 -1.36 21.63
CA GLN A 52 7.19 -2.60 20.84
C GLN A 52 8.33 -2.50 19.82
N LYS A 53 8.43 -1.39 19.08
CA LYS A 53 9.54 -1.16 18.15
C LYS A 53 10.89 -1.22 18.85
N TRP A 54 11.01 -0.56 20.00
CA TRP A 54 12.25 -0.54 20.77
C TRP A 54 12.65 -1.94 21.26
N ILE A 55 11.71 -2.71 21.86
CA ILE A 55 11.95 -4.09 22.27
C ILE A 55 12.38 -4.93 21.06
N LEU A 56 11.63 -4.89 19.97
CA LEU A 56 11.87 -5.71 18.78
C LEU A 56 13.20 -5.36 18.08
N SER A 57 13.63 -4.11 18.13
CA SER A 57 14.92 -3.68 17.56
C SER A 57 16.11 -4.01 18.44
N ASN A 58 15.91 -4.35 19.71
CA ASN A 58 16.97 -4.66 20.66
C ASN A 58 17.34 -6.14 20.59
N THR A 59 18.45 -6.48 19.93
CA THR A 59 18.91 -7.86 19.75
C THR A 59 19.33 -8.57 21.05
N PHE A 60 19.63 -7.84 22.11
CA PHE A 60 19.91 -8.42 23.43
C PHE A 60 18.61 -8.90 24.10
N LEU A 61 17.54 -8.10 24.02
CA LEU A 61 16.23 -8.45 24.56
C LEU A 61 15.51 -9.48 23.68
N THR A 62 15.66 -9.40 22.37
CA THR A 62 14.98 -10.29 21.39
C THR A 62 15.95 -11.30 20.78
N LYS A 63 16.60 -12.10 21.63
CA LYS A 63 17.47 -13.18 21.18
C LYS A 63 16.71 -14.16 20.27
N ASN A 64 17.37 -14.66 19.23
CA ASN A 64 16.83 -15.63 18.26
C ASN A 64 15.48 -15.20 17.63
N MET A 65 15.33 -13.88 17.33
CA MET A 65 14.13 -13.34 16.70
C MET A 65 14.47 -12.60 15.41
N GLN A 66 13.75 -12.95 14.33
CA GLN A 66 13.70 -12.14 13.11
C GLN A 66 12.43 -11.27 13.12
N VAL A 67 12.60 -9.98 12.89
CA VAL A 67 11.51 -9.00 12.88
C VAL A 67 11.25 -8.56 11.45
N LEU A 68 10.06 -8.88 10.95
CA LEU A 68 9.61 -8.57 9.60
C LEU A 68 8.89 -7.23 9.61
N VAL A 69 9.38 -6.27 8.86
CA VAL A 69 8.83 -4.91 8.79
C VAL A 69 8.52 -4.52 7.34
N TYR A 70 7.54 -3.68 7.14
CA TYR A 70 7.22 -3.19 5.82
C TYR A 70 8.16 -2.05 5.40
N GLY A 71 8.74 -2.18 4.22
CA GLY A 71 9.71 -1.25 3.67
C GLY A 71 11.15 -1.48 4.13
N ASP A 72 12.09 -0.88 3.42
CA ASP A 72 13.50 -0.87 3.76
C ASP A 72 13.83 0.41 4.55
N TRP A 73 14.23 0.23 5.77
CA TRP A 73 14.47 1.31 6.73
C TRP A 73 15.89 1.23 7.23
N ASN A 74 16.86 1.58 6.61
CA ASN A 74 18.27 1.71 7.00
C ASN A 74 18.52 1.53 8.53
N THR A 75 18.03 0.42 9.09
CA THR A 75 18.09 0.18 10.54
C THR A 75 19.40 -0.46 10.92
N LYS A 76 20.00 -0.02 12.05
CA LYS A 76 21.23 -0.62 12.57
C LYS A 76 21.05 -2.01 13.17
N SER A 77 19.82 -2.46 13.32
CA SER A 77 19.50 -3.73 14.01
C SER A 77 19.51 -4.90 13.03
N LYS A 78 20.40 -5.86 13.28
CA LYS A 78 20.63 -7.03 12.40
C LYS A 78 19.44 -8.01 12.32
N ASN A 79 18.50 -7.93 13.28
CA ASN A 79 17.33 -8.83 13.33
C ASN A 79 16.11 -8.25 12.59
N ILE A 80 16.19 -7.05 12.02
CA ILE A 80 15.11 -6.44 11.25
C ILE A 80 15.32 -6.79 9.78
N LYS A 81 14.26 -7.36 9.18
CA LYS A 81 14.23 -7.75 7.78
C LYS A 81 13.09 -7.03 7.06
N PRO A 82 13.35 -6.33 5.94
CA PRO A 82 12.30 -5.85 5.06
C PRO A 82 11.39 -6.99 4.62
N PHE A 83 10.09 -6.73 4.59
CA PHE A 83 9.10 -7.73 4.22
C PHE A 83 7.92 -7.09 3.51
N PHE A 84 7.04 -7.91 2.96
CA PHE A 84 5.92 -7.50 2.14
C PHE A 84 4.67 -8.34 2.43
N THR A 85 3.58 -8.06 1.72
CA THR A 85 2.43 -8.96 1.57
C THR A 85 2.06 -9.02 0.10
N ALA A 86 1.48 -10.14 -0.33
CA ALA A 86 1.09 -10.40 -1.70
C ALA A 86 -0.39 -10.79 -1.80
N SER A 87 -0.97 -10.65 -2.98
CA SER A 87 -2.36 -11.00 -3.30
C SER A 87 -2.48 -12.00 -4.44
N TYR A 88 -1.48 -12.08 -5.30
CA TYR A 88 -1.47 -12.94 -6.49
C TYR A 88 -0.39 -13.99 -6.41
N THR A 89 -0.65 -15.18 -6.95
CA THR A 89 0.35 -16.20 -7.23
C THR A 89 1.18 -15.80 -8.45
N GLU A 90 2.32 -16.44 -8.63
CA GLU A 90 3.15 -16.23 -9.81
C GLU A 90 2.41 -16.60 -11.11
N SER A 91 1.61 -17.66 -11.09
CA SER A 91 0.79 -18.10 -12.23
C SER A 91 -0.39 -17.18 -12.57
N GLU A 92 -0.84 -16.33 -11.64
CA GLU A 92 -1.90 -15.35 -11.89
C GLU A 92 -1.37 -14.07 -12.55
N ILE A 93 -0.05 -13.82 -12.52
CA ILE A 93 0.58 -12.61 -13.05
C ILE A 93 1.05 -12.88 -14.48
N PHE A 94 0.55 -12.07 -15.41
CA PHE A 94 1.01 -12.03 -16.79
C PHE A 94 1.18 -10.59 -17.24
N GLU A 95 2.09 -10.38 -18.17
CA GLU A 95 2.30 -9.03 -18.70
C GLU A 95 1.15 -8.63 -19.60
N ILE A 96 0.58 -7.46 -19.33
CA ILE A 96 -0.41 -6.82 -20.18
C ILE A 96 0.24 -5.64 -20.92
N GLU A 97 -0.35 -5.24 -22.04
CA GLU A 97 0.07 -4.05 -22.76
C GLU A 97 -0.12 -2.77 -21.94
N ASN A 98 0.67 -1.76 -22.23
CA ASN A 98 0.45 -0.43 -21.67
C ASN A 98 -0.86 0.15 -22.21
N LYS A 99 -1.67 0.71 -21.32
CA LYS A 99 -2.91 1.40 -21.70
C LYS A 99 -2.58 2.80 -22.22
N PRO A 100 -2.91 3.14 -23.47
CA PRO A 100 -2.69 4.48 -23.96
C PRO A 100 -3.52 5.49 -23.15
N LEU A 101 -2.98 6.69 -22.93
CA LEU A 101 -3.67 7.80 -22.25
C LEU A 101 -4.72 8.46 -23.15
N SER A 102 -5.56 7.64 -23.79
CA SER A 102 -6.70 8.09 -24.57
C SER A 102 -7.91 8.37 -23.67
N GLN A 103 -8.80 9.21 -24.14
CA GLN A 103 -10.07 9.48 -23.46
C GLN A 103 -11.01 8.25 -23.59
N PRO A 104 -11.82 7.94 -22.56
CA PRO A 104 -11.87 8.59 -21.25
C PRO A 104 -10.76 8.10 -20.31
N LEU A 105 -10.14 9.01 -19.56
CA LEU A 105 -9.19 8.65 -18.51
C LEU A 105 -9.93 7.98 -17.35
N LYS A 106 -9.38 6.87 -16.85
CA LYS A 106 -9.99 6.08 -15.77
C LYS A 106 -9.12 6.09 -14.53
N PHE A 107 -9.67 6.59 -13.45
CA PHE A 107 -9.07 6.61 -12.11
C PHE A 107 -9.76 5.60 -11.22
N LEU A 108 -9.02 5.06 -10.27
CA LEU A 108 -9.46 4.08 -9.31
C LEU A 108 -9.05 4.51 -7.90
N PHE A 109 -9.92 4.30 -6.93
CA PHE A 109 -9.59 4.27 -5.50
C PHE A 109 -9.99 2.92 -4.94
N VAL A 110 -9.11 2.28 -4.18
CA VAL A 110 -9.37 0.98 -3.55
C VAL A 110 -9.01 1.03 -2.08
N GLY A 111 -10.00 0.86 -1.22
CA GLY A 111 -9.78 0.82 0.22
C GLY A 111 -11.00 1.23 1.04
N THR A 112 -10.90 1.11 2.35
CA THR A 112 -11.96 1.56 3.27
C THR A 112 -12.21 3.06 3.12
N LEU A 113 -13.46 3.46 2.97
CA LEU A 113 -13.87 4.87 2.88
C LEU A 113 -13.81 5.51 4.29
N SER A 114 -12.59 5.81 4.74
CA SER A 114 -12.31 6.32 6.09
C SER A 114 -11.41 7.54 6.07
N HIS A 115 -11.43 8.35 7.13
CA HIS A 115 -10.58 9.54 7.29
C HIS A 115 -9.08 9.24 7.16
N GLY A 116 -8.65 8.02 7.48
CA GLY A 116 -7.26 7.58 7.33
C GLY A 116 -6.83 7.38 5.88
N LYS A 117 -7.75 6.93 5.03
CA LYS A 117 -7.53 6.69 3.60
C LYS A 117 -7.84 7.90 2.71
N GLN A 118 -8.52 8.90 3.22
CA GLN A 118 -8.86 10.16 2.56
C GLN A 118 -9.53 10.02 1.18
N PRO A 119 -10.56 9.16 0.99
CA PRO A 119 -11.18 8.98 -0.33
C PRO A 119 -11.76 10.27 -0.91
N ILE A 120 -12.22 11.18 -0.07
CA ILE A 120 -12.72 12.50 -0.50
C ILE A 120 -11.63 13.34 -1.20
N TYR A 121 -10.35 13.15 -0.86
CA TYR A 121 -9.26 13.80 -1.57
C TYR A 121 -9.16 13.29 -3.02
N SER A 122 -9.32 11.97 -3.23
CA SER A 122 -9.34 11.39 -4.58
C SER A 122 -10.48 11.95 -5.43
N VAL A 123 -11.66 12.12 -4.82
CA VAL A 123 -12.84 12.73 -5.47
C VAL A 123 -12.54 14.17 -5.89
N LYS A 124 -12.01 14.99 -4.97
CA LYS A 124 -11.66 16.39 -5.26
C LYS A 124 -10.55 16.51 -6.30
N LEU A 125 -9.57 15.63 -6.27
CA LEU A 125 -8.48 15.62 -7.24
C LEU A 125 -8.99 15.31 -8.66
N VAL A 126 -9.86 14.29 -8.79
CA VAL A 126 -10.48 13.98 -10.08
C VAL A 126 -11.46 15.07 -10.51
N HIS A 127 -12.16 15.74 -9.59
CA HIS A 127 -12.96 16.92 -9.92
C HIS A 127 -12.11 18.05 -10.52
N GLU A 128 -10.88 18.27 -10.05
CA GLU A 128 -9.95 19.19 -10.71
C GLU A 128 -9.53 18.70 -12.11
N VAL A 129 -9.31 17.39 -12.27
CA VAL A 129 -8.97 16.79 -13.58
C VAL A 129 -10.11 16.97 -14.59
N LEU A 130 -11.36 16.84 -14.16
CA LEU A 130 -12.54 16.99 -15.02
C LEU A 130 -12.64 18.38 -15.69
N LYS A 131 -12.01 19.41 -15.16
CA LYS A 131 -11.98 20.73 -15.80
C LYS A 131 -11.31 20.74 -17.17
N ASN A 132 -10.32 19.84 -17.38
CA ASN A 132 -9.59 19.69 -18.63
C ASN A 132 -9.94 18.38 -19.37
N TYR A 133 -10.46 17.39 -18.67
CA TYR A 133 -10.78 16.05 -19.19
C TYR A 133 -12.20 15.66 -18.73
N PRO A 134 -13.25 16.26 -19.35
CA PRO A 134 -14.63 16.14 -18.87
C PRO A 134 -15.20 14.70 -18.88
N ASP A 135 -14.62 13.81 -19.69
CA ASP A 135 -15.03 12.40 -19.78
C ASP A 135 -14.23 11.50 -18.83
N ALA A 136 -13.33 12.04 -17.99
CA ALA A 136 -12.60 11.27 -17.02
C ALA A 136 -13.56 10.65 -15.98
N THR A 137 -13.21 9.46 -15.46
CA THR A 137 -14.03 8.78 -14.47
C THR A 137 -13.20 8.37 -13.25
N LEU A 138 -13.85 8.30 -12.08
CA LEU A 138 -13.29 7.74 -10.85
C LEU A 138 -14.24 6.68 -10.30
N GLU A 139 -13.74 5.47 -10.12
CA GLU A 139 -14.43 4.41 -9.40
C GLU A 139 -13.85 4.26 -8.00
N LEU A 140 -14.69 4.38 -6.96
CA LEU A 140 -14.30 4.13 -5.57
C LEU A 140 -14.80 2.75 -5.15
N ILE A 141 -13.84 1.88 -4.81
CA ILE A 141 -14.09 0.50 -4.38
C ILE A 141 -13.79 0.38 -2.90
N GLY A 142 -14.80 0.00 -2.13
CA GLY A 142 -14.77 -0.14 -0.68
C GLY A 142 -15.96 0.48 0.00
N GLU A 143 -16.07 0.23 1.29
CA GLU A 143 -17.13 0.75 2.17
C GLU A 143 -16.51 1.50 3.35
N GLY A 144 -17.31 2.34 4.02
CA GLY A 144 -16.86 3.04 5.21
C GLY A 144 -17.65 4.29 5.55
N ILE A 145 -17.25 4.90 6.65
CA ILE A 145 -17.97 6.02 7.29
C ILE A 145 -18.03 7.28 6.43
N GLU A 146 -17.13 7.45 5.46
CA GLU A 146 -17.11 8.62 4.57
C GLU A 146 -18.01 8.46 3.32
N ARG A 147 -18.69 7.30 3.14
CA ARG A 147 -19.51 7.04 1.95
C ARG A 147 -20.57 8.13 1.73
N GLU A 148 -21.30 8.51 2.76
CA GLU A 148 -22.38 9.48 2.64
C GLU A 148 -21.86 10.92 2.38
N SER A 149 -20.75 11.29 3.00
CA SER A 149 -20.11 12.59 2.74
C SER A 149 -19.59 12.69 1.31
N ILE A 150 -19.05 11.59 0.77
CA ILE A 150 -18.61 11.51 -0.62
C ILE A 150 -19.82 11.62 -1.57
N ARG A 151 -20.90 10.86 -1.30
CA ARG A 151 -22.14 10.93 -2.08
C ARG A 151 -22.69 12.35 -2.14
N LYS A 152 -22.77 13.02 -0.98
CA LYS A 152 -23.20 14.41 -0.89
C LYS A 152 -22.35 15.32 -1.78
N TYR A 153 -21.03 15.20 -1.71
CA TYR A 153 -20.13 16.00 -2.54
C TYR A 153 -20.34 15.74 -4.04
N ILE A 154 -20.54 14.49 -4.45
CA ILE A 154 -20.81 14.10 -5.85
C ILE A 154 -22.08 14.80 -6.35
N VAL A 155 -23.18 14.75 -5.60
CA VAL A 155 -24.47 15.36 -5.99
C VAL A 155 -24.37 16.89 -6.02
N GLU A 156 -23.80 17.50 -4.96
CA GLU A 156 -23.65 18.97 -4.88
C GLU A 156 -22.83 19.55 -6.03
N ASN A 157 -21.88 18.78 -6.57
CA ASN A 157 -21.03 19.23 -7.67
C ASN A 157 -21.41 18.63 -9.05
N LYS A 158 -22.55 17.91 -9.15
CA LYS A 158 -23.08 17.30 -10.39
C LYS A 158 -22.09 16.34 -11.06
N LEU A 159 -21.44 15.47 -10.26
CA LEU A 159 -20.38 14.56 -10.70
C LEU A 159 -20.88 13.11 -10.88
N GLU A 160 -22.20 12.86 -10.87
CA GLU A 160 -22.80 11.51 -10.89
C GLU A 160 -22.46 10.73 -12.17
N LYS A 161 -22.12 11.42 -13.27
CA LYS A 161 -21.71 10.81 -14.53
C LYS A 161 -20.23 10.39 -14.57
N ASN A 162 -19.43 10.90 -13.61
CA ASN A 162 -18.00 10.76 -13.62
C ASN A 162 -17.45 9.98 -12.42
N ILE A 163 -18.14 10.00 -11.27
CA ILE A 163 -17.65 9.42 -10.02
C ILE A 163 -18.64 8.41 -9.45
N PHE A 164 -18.15 7.16 -9.27
CA PHE A 164 -18.97 6.00 -8.93
C PHE A 164 -18.53 5.36 -7.62
N LEU A 165 -19.47 5.09 -6.71
CA LEU A 165 -19.29 4.37 -5.45
C LEU A 165 -19.72 2.91 -5.66
N LEU A 166 -18.78 2.01 -5.92
CA LEU A 166 -19.08 0.63 -6.32
C LEU A 166 -19.27 -0.35 -5.14
N GLY A 167 -18.91 0.08 -3.90
CA GLY A 167 -18.91 -0.83 -2.77
C GLY A 167 -17.72 -1.81 -2.80
N ASN A 168 -17.84 -2.93 -2.08
CA ASN A 168 -16.80 -3.94 -2.05
C ASN A 168 -16.91 -4.84 -3.29
N LEU A 169 -15.78 -5.18 -3.89
CA LEU A 169 -15.66 -6.11 -4.99
C LEU A 169 -14.85 -7.34 -4.56
N ASN A 170 -15.07 -8.48 -5.20
CA ASN A 170 -14.23 -9.65 -5.03
C ASN A 170 -12.90 -9.49 -5.76
N LYS A 171 -11.97 -10.44 -5.57
CA LYS A 171 -10.60 -10.39 -6.11
C LYS A 171 -10.58 -10.30 -7.64
N GLU A 172 -11.42 -11.08 -8.32
CA GLU A 172 -11.43 -11.13 -9.79
C GLU A 172 -12.04 -9.85 -10.39
N GLU A 173 -13.12 -9.36 -9.81
CA GLU A 173 -13.71 -8.07 -10.20
C GLU A 173 -12.72 -6.92 -10.00
N LEU A 174 -12.03 -6.90 -8.86
CA LEU A 174 -11.02 -5.88 -8.56
C LEU A 174 -9.84 -5.94 -9.52
N LYS A 175 -9.38 -7.14 -9.90
CA LYS A 175 -8.35 -7.36 -10.91
C LYS A 175 -8.74 -6.71 -12.25
N LEU A 176 -9.98 -6.96 -12.72
CA LEU A 176 -10.49 -6.34 -13.94
C LEU A 176 -10.51 -4.81 -13.86
N LYS A 177 -10.87 -4.26 -12.69
CA LYS A 177 -10.84 -2.79 -12.48
C LYS A 177 -9.43 -2.23 -12.59
N TYR A 178 -8.41 -2.87 -12.00
CA TYR A 178 -7.03 -2.46 -12.19
C TYR A 178 -6.60 -2.52 -13.66
N GLN A 179 -6.96 -3.61 -14.35
CA GLN A 179 -6.62 -3.78 -15.78
C GLN A 179 -7.26 -2.73 -16.69
N GLN A 180 -8.42 -2.21 -16.31
CA GLN A 180 -9.16 -1.22 -17.09
C GLN A 180 -8.80 0.23 -16.73
N SER A 181 -8.18 0.49 -15.58
CA SER A 181 -7.90 1.82 -15.07
C SER A 181 -6.48 2.28 -15.42
N HIS A 182 -6.30 3.57 -15.68
CA HIS A 182 -5.00 4.18 -15.95
C HIS A 182 -4.24 4.48 -14.65
N PHE A 183 -4.96 4.94 -13.62
CA PHE A 183 -4.38 5.44 -12.38
C PHE A 183 -5.10 4.89 -11.15
N LEU A 184 -4.32 4.54 -10.12
CA LEU A 184 -4.83 4.31 -8.76
C LEU A 184 -4.50 5.54 -7.91
N ILE A 185 -5.48 6.16 -7.25
CA ILE A 185 -5.25 7.27 -6.31
C ILE A 185 -5.41 6.74 -4.88
N LEU A 186 -4.34 6.84 -4.06
CA LEU A 186 -4.34 6.41 -2.66
C LEU A 186 -3.73 7.51 -1.77
N PRO A 187 -4.51 8.52 -1.34
CA PRO A 187 -4.01 9.65 -0.56
C PRO A 187 -4.00 9.39 0.95
N SER A 188 -3.58 8.21 1.37
CA SER A 188 -3.62 7.76 2.77
C SER A 188 -2.74 8.60 3.69
N LYS A 189 -3.18 8.80 4.95
CA LYS A 189 -2.38 9.43 6.02
C LYS A 189 -1.37 8.47 6.64
N SER A 190 -1.62 7.18 6.58
CA SER A 190 -0.74 6.15 7.14
C SER A 190 -1.02 4.80 6.50
N GLU A 191 0.03 4.05 6.24
CA GLU A 191 -0.01 2.69 5.72
C GLU A 191 0.98 1.78 6.47
N GLY A 192 0.77 0.48 6.33
CA GLY A 192 1.82 -0.50 6.58
C GLY A 192 2.50 -0.86 5.24
N TRP A 193 1.97 -1.89 4.58
CA TRP A 193 2.24 -2.24 3.20
C TRP A 193 0.91 -2.11 2.42
N PRO A 194 0.71 -1.05 1.64
CA PRO A 194 -0.52 -0.89 0.88
C PRO A 194 -0.55 -1.85 -0.32
N LYS A 195 -1.13 -3.03 -0.12
CA LYS A 195 -1.23 -4.06 -1.17
C LYS A 195 -1.79 -3.52 -2.48
N VAL A 196 -2.78 -2.65 -2.38
CA VAL A 196 -3.45 -2.05 -3.55
C VAL A 196 -2.49 -1.31 -4.48
N ILE A 197 -1.37 -0.75 -3.98
CA ILE A 197 -0.33 -0.14 -4.80
C ILE A 197 0.40 -1.22 -5.62
N ALA A 198 0.85 -2.29 -4.98
CA ALA A 198 1.53 -3.38 -5.68
C ALA A 198 0.59 -4.10 -6.67
N GLU A 199 -0.68 -4.30 -6.28
CA GLU A 199 -1.72 -4.86 -7.15
C GLU A 199 -1.95 -3.99 -8.38
N ALA A 200 -2.10 -2.68 -8.21
CA ALA A 200 -2.26 -1.74 -9.33
C ALA A 200 -1.04 -1.77 -10.28
N MET A 201 0.17 -1.76 -9.74
CA MET A 201 1.40 -1.84 -10.53
C MET A 201 1.49 -3.13 -11.37
N ILE A 202 1.09 -4.28 -10.81
CA ILE A 202 1.03 -5.56 -11.53
C ILE A 202 0.14 -5.46 -12.76
N TRP A 203 -0.95 -4.69 -12.68
CA TRP A 203 -1.92 -4.53 -13.77
C TRP A 203 -1.73 -3.22 -14.54
N LYS A 204 -0.53 -2.63 -14.51
CA LYS A 204 -0.19 -1.39 -15.20
C LYS A 204 -1.22 -0.27 -14.97
N CYS A 205 -1.77 -0.22 -13.76
CA CYS A 205 -2.56 0.89 -13.24
C CYS A 205 -1.62 1.74 -12.37
N LEU A 206 -1.18 2.88 -12.90
CA LEU A 206 -0.11 3.67 -12.30
C LEU A 206 -0.54 4.29 -10.97
N PRO A 207 0.17 4.04 -9.85
CA PRO A 207 -0.22 4.60 -8.57
C PRO A 207 0.12 6.08 -8.43
N ILE A 208 -0.81 6.79 -7.80
CA ILE A 208 -0.70 8.20 -7.37
C ILE A 208 -0.96 8.19 -5.86
N SER A 209 0.05 8.38 -5.03
CA SER A 209 -0.10 8.16 -3.59
C SER A 209 0.75 9.11 -2.74
N THR A 210 0.33 9.31 -1.50
CA THR A 210 1.10 10.05 -0.48
C THR A 210 2.36 9.29 -0.07
N PRO A 211 3.47 9.99 0.25
CA PRO A 211 4.75 9.37 0.62
C PRO A 211 4.74 8.85 2.08
N VAL A 212 3.75 8.03 2.43
CA VAL A 212 3.59 7.48 3.78
C VAL A 212 4.19 6.09 3.90
N SER A 213 4.83 5.79 5.02
CA SER A 213 5.45 4.49 5.27
C SER A 213 6.41 4.07 4.13
N CYS A 214 6.28 2.85 3.63
CA CYS A 214 7.11 2.32 2.53
C CYS A 214 6.69 2.80 1.12
N VAL A 215 5.67 3.65 0.99
CA VAL A 215 5.17 4.07 -0.33
C VAL A 215 6.25 4.78 -1.15
N SER A 216 7.06 5.65 -0.55
CA SER A 216 8.17 6.29 -1.27
C SER A 216 9.14 5.28 -1.90
N ASN A 217 9.45 4.19 -1.19
CA ASN A 217 10.26 3.08 -1.72
C ASN A 217 9.52 2.32 -2.83
N MET A 218 8.22 2.04 -2.64
CA MET A 218 7.40 1.38 -3.66
C MET A 218 7.35 2.19 -4.95
N LEU A 219 7.16 3.50 -4.85
CA LEU A 219 7.11 4.42 -6.00
C LEU A 219 8.50 4.84 -6.50
N ASP A 220 9.58 4.38 -5.86
CA ASP A 220 10.96 4.79 -6.19
C ASP A 220 11.10 6.31 -6.29
N ASN A 221 10.59 6.99 -5.27
CA ASN A 221 10.57 8.44 -5.16
C ASN A 221 9.99 9.18 -6.40
N GLY A 222 9.06 8.55 -7.10
CA GLY A 222 8.38 9.11 -8.26
C GLY A 222 8.69 8.44 -9.61
N ASN A 223 9.64 7.47 -9.67
CA ASN A 223 9.97 6.75 -10.90
C ASN A 223 8.96 5.66 -11.29
N ARG A 224 8.11 5.22 -10.32
CA ARG A 224 7.12 4.13 -10.49
C ARG A 224 5.69 4.56 -10.15
N GLY A 225 5.41 5.88 -10.15
CA GLY A 225 4.12 6.48 -9.83
C GLY A 225 4.27 7.91 -9.35
N LEU A 226 3.17 8.63 -9.18
CA LEU A 226 3.20 10.03 -8.72
C LEU A 226 3.10 10.12 -7.20
N ILE A 227 3.85 11.05 -6.61
CA ILE A 227 3.83 11.32 -5.17
C ILE A 227 2.96 12.54 -4.91
N LEU A 228 1.86 12.34 -4.17
CA LEU A 228 0.94 13.40 -3.78
C LEU A 228 1.54 14.30 -2.71
N SER A 229 1.34 15.59 -2.90
CA SER A 229 1.68 16.64 -1.93
C SER A 229 0.50 17.00 -1.00
N LEU A 230 -0.72 16.53 -1.32
CA LEU A 230 -2.00 16.94 -0.76
C LEU A 230 -2.34 18.42 -1.02
N ASN A 231 -1.79 18.99 -2.08
CA ASN A 231 -2.20 20.27 -2.68
C ASN A 231 -2.91 19.95 -3.99
N LEU A 232 -4.23 20.14 -4.06
CA LEU A 232 -5.07 19.74 -5.19
C LEU A 232 -4.59 20.34 -6.53
N VAL A 233 -4.24 21.63 -6.52
CA VAL A 233 -3.81 22.34 -7.76
C VAL A 233 -2.47 21.81 -8.23
N PHE A 234 -1.53 21.60 -7.34
CA PHE A 234 -0.21 21.07 -7.66
C PHE A 234 -0.32 19.60 -8.11
N ASP A 235 -1.09 18.79 -7.39
CA ASP A 235 -1.24 17.37 -7.70
C ASP A 235 -2.00 17.16 -9.04
N ALA A 236 -3.01 17.99 -9.34
CA ALA A 236 -3.67 17.99 -10.66
C ALA A 236 -2.70 18.36 -11.77
N LYS A 237 -1.85 19.37 -11.56
CA LYS A 237 -0.83 19.78 -12.53
C LYS A 237 0.18 18.67 -12.82
N MET A 238 0.60 17.91 -11.81
CA MET A 238 1.46 16.73 -12.01
C MET A 238 0.78 15.68 -12.90
N ILE A 239 -0.52 15.41 -12.66
CA ILE A 239 -1.30 14.49 -13.50
C ILE A 239 -1.37 15.00 -14.94
N PHE A 240 -1.66 16.30 -15.17
CA PHE A 240 -1.71 16.88 -16.50
C PHE A 240 -0.38 16.77 -17.24
N ASN A 241 0.74 17.05 -16.57
CA ASN A 241 2.07 16.91 -17.13
C ASN A 241 2.36 15.45 -17.55
N LEU A 242 1.89 14.48 -16.76
CA LEU A 242 2.08 13.08 -17.12
C LEU A 242 1.17 12.66 -18.29
N ILE A 243 -0.09 13.10 -18.31
CA ILE A 243 -1.03 12.81 -19.40
C ILE A 243 -0.51 13.36 -20.72
N SER A 244 0.16 14.52 -20.72
CA SER A 244 0.75 15.11 -21.93
C SER A 244 2.02 14.39 -22.42
N ASN A 245 2.55 13.42 -21.65
CA ASN A 245 3.76 12.67 -22.00
C ASN A 245 3.51 11.16 -21.86
N GLN A 246 2.91 10.57 -22.88
CA GLN A 246 2.55 9.15 -22.91
C GLN A 246 3.78 8.23 -22.80
N GLU A 247 4.92 8.64 -23.36
CA GLU A 247 6.15 7.84 -23.29
C GLU A 247 6.63 7.70 -21.84
N ASN A 248 6.68 8.79 -21.10
CA ASN A 248 7.02 8.79 -19.68
C ASN A 248 6.03 7.93 -18.85
N TYR A 249 4.73 8.05 -19.15
CA TYR A 249 3.71 7.20 -18.50
C TYR A 249 3.95 5.72 -18.76
N PHE A 250 4.30 5.32 -19.97
CA PHE A 250 4.62 3.92 -20.31
C PHE A 250 5.89 3.43 -19.62
N GLU A 251 6.91 4.29 -19.57
CA GLU A 251 8.16 3.97 -18.87
C GLU A 251 7.92 3.75 -17.37
N MET A 252 7.17 4.65 -16.73
CA MET A 252 6.81 4.51 -15.31
C MET A 252 6.01 3.24 -15.03
N ASN A 253 5.03 2.90 -15.87
CA ASN A 253 4.25 1.67 -15.76
C ASN A 253 5.11 0.41 -15.92
N THR A 254 6.04 0.42 -16.87
CA THR A 254 6.97 -0.69 -17.09
C THR A 254 7.89 -0.90 -15.88
N LYS A 255 8.44 0.18 -15.33
CA LYS A 255 9.24 0.13 -14.09
C LYS A 255 8.41 -0.37 -12.90
N ALA A 256 7.16 0.09 -12.77
CA ALA A 256 6.24 -0.30 -11.72
C ALA A 256 5.90 -1.80 -11.80
N PHE A 257 5.53 -2.29 -12.99
CA PHE A 257 5.26 -3.71 -13.23
C PHE A 257 6.47 -4.59 -12.91
N ASN A 258 7.65 -4.25 -13.46
CA ASN A 258 8.87 -5.03 -13.26
C ASN A 258 9.28 -5.13 -11.78
N TRP A 259 9.02 -4.08 -11.00
CA TRP A 259 9.26 -4.10 -9.57
C TRP A 259 8.20 -4.90 -8.81
N SER A 260 6.91 -4.75 -9.16
CA SER A 260 5.82 -5.34 -8.38
C SER A 260 5.61 -6.83 -8.63
N LYS A 261 5.90 -7.35 -9.83
CA LYS A 261 5.68 -8.75 -10.21
C LYS A 261 6.44 -9.77 -9.36
N GLN A 262 7.49 -9.35 -8.63
CA GLN A 262 8.20 -10.22 -7.71
C GLN A 262 7.44 -10.51 -6.41
N PHE A 263 6.49 -9.64 -6.02
CA PHE A 263 5.75 -9.78 -4.75
C PHE A 263 4.56 -10.72 -4.91
N THR A 264 4.87 -12.01 -5.10
CA THR A 264 3.89 -13.08 -5.24
C THR A 264 3.65 -13.81 -3.92
N THR A 265 2.54 -14.53 -3.80
CA THR A 265 2.28 -15.41 -2.66
C THR A 265 3.28 -16.55 -2.60
N ASN A 266 3.76 -17.04 -3.75
CA ASN A 266 4.82 -18.06 -3.84
C ASN A 266 6.13 -17.52 -3.24
N PHE A 267 6.54 -16.32 -3.60
CA PHE A 267 7.73 -15.69 -3.03
C PHE A 267 7.55 -15.40 -1.53
N PHE A 268 6.36 -14.95 -1.12
CA PHE A 268 6.04 -14.75 0.30
C PHE A 268 6.20 -16.05 1.10
N GLU A 269 5.67 -17.17 0.60
CA GLU A 269 5.76 -18.48 1.25
C GLU A 269 7.21 -18.98 1.32
N SER A 270 7.99 -18.82 0.24
CA SER A 270 9.40 -19.21 0.23
C SER A 270 10.21 -18.45 1.27
N GLU A 271 9.99 -17.14 1.41
CA GLU A 271 10.63 -16.31 2.42
C GLU A 271 10.26 -16.73 3.86
N ILE A 272 8.99 -17.09 4.09
CA ILE A 272 8.55 -17.63 5.39
C ILE A 272 9.21 -18.99 5.67
N LYS A 273 9.27 -19.90 4.71
CA LYS A 273 9.93 -21.20 4.85
C LYS A 273 11.41 -21.03 5.21
N LEU A 274 12.12 -20.12 4.55
CA LEU A 274 13.52 -19.81 4.87
C LEU A 274 13.70 -19.29 6.30
N LEU A 275 12.77 -18.50 6.81
CA LEU A 275 12.81 -18.00 8.20
C LEU A 275 12.59 -19.11 9.24
N LEU A 276 11.82 -20.13 8.89
CA LEU A 276 11.56 -21.29 9.77
C LEU A 276 12.69 -22.31 9.74
N GLN A 277 13.46 -22.39 8.65
CA GLN A 277 14.57 -23.34 8.45
C GLN A 277 15.91 -22.83 8.98
N LYS A 278 16.08 -21.52 9.19
CA LYS A 278 17.33 -20.97 9.77
C LYS A 278 17.39 -21.27 11.26
N ASN A 279 17.88 -22.47 11.57
CA ASN A 279 18.29 -22.90 12.89
C ASN A 279 19.78 -22.73 13.09
#